data_ad8e30477cb87bfffc337b856f421c83
#
_entry.id   ad8e30477cb87bfffc337b856f421c83
#
_cell.length_a   1.000
_cell.length_b   1.000
_cell.length_c   1.000
_cell.angle_alpha   90.00
_cell.angle_beta   90.00
_cell.angle_gamma   90.00
#
_symmetry.space_group_name_H-M   'P 1'
#
loop_
_entity.id
_entity.type
_entity.pdbx_description
1 polymer ?
#
loop_
_entity_poly.entity_id
_entity_poly.type
_entity_poly.pdbx_seq_one_letter_code
_entity_poly.pdbx_strand_id
1 'polypeptide(L)'
;IAAPLGSSFLADMGAEVIKIEPVGGDPFRGLLMGLGAARVNGGKRSIGLNLKSDRGKEIVLDLIKSADVLIHNFRPGVPERLGIGYAEVSNLNPKIIYLQSNGYGPDGPGAQRPSTHPIPGAAMGGVSYQMGEKLPSELQDIESLRLWTKRIMRANDVNPDPNTAMVVCTSVMLGLMARKTTGEGQQIFMDMFGANAYANHDDFLTYPGKPERALTDELMLGLNPTYRLYECANQEWIFLALVSAREKIRFKEILTNAGIENDQISLSDTDPHASIEKLEALFKNRSAKDWEELLAPHGIGCVRADGHASSQFWLEDEQVQTMNLMKNTSYPGWGNYKRHGPTALFNCGVNHLKPAPSGGEHSEEILSELGYTTDEIEGFVKNGVVWKELL
;
A
#
# COMPACT_ATOMS: atom_id res chain seq x y z
N ILE A 1 1.34 4.22 8.35
CA ILE A 1 1.81 3.17 7.41
C ILE A 1 2.60 3.79 6.26
N ALA A 2 2.03 4.72 5.52
CA ALA A 2 2.54 5.24 4.24
C ALA A 2 4.05 5.59 4.23
N ALA A 3 4.47 6.63 4.94
CA ALA A 3 5.87 7.05 4.95
C ALA A 3 6.81 5.99 5.56
N PRO A 4 6.46 5.33 6.67
CA PRO A 4 7.26 4.22 7.18
C PRO A 4 7.42 3.05 6.20
N LEU A 5 6.39 2.70 5.42
CA LEU A 5 6.46 1.64 4.41
C LEU A 5 7.36 2.07 3.24
N GLY A 6 7.24 3.33 2.78
CA GLY A 6 8.11 3.87 1.73
C GLY A 6 9.59 3.83 2.10
N SER A 7 9.93 4.21 3.34
CA SER A 7 11.31 4.11 3.83
C SER A 7 11.77 2.66 4.08
N SER A 8 10.85 1.71 4.35
CA SER A 8 11.18 0.28 4.40
C SER A 8 11.54 -0.28 3.02
N PHE A 9 10.88 0.17 1.95
CA PHE A 9 11.28 -0.19 0.58
C PHE A 9 12.71 0.27 0.27
N LEU A 10 13.07 1.49 0.68
CA LEU A 10 14.45 1.97 0.54
C LEU A 10 15.44 1.11 1.32
N ALA A 11 15.09 0.71 2.55
CA ALA A 11 15.92 -0.17 3.38
C ALA A 11 16.12 -1.55 2.74
N ASP A 12 15.07 -2.15 2.17
CA ASP A 12 15.15 -3.42 1.45
C ASP A 12 16.04 -3.34 0.20
N MET A 13 16.24 -2.14 -0.35
CA MET A 13 17.13 -1.86 -1.49
C MET A 13 18.52 -1.37 -1.06
N GLY A 14 18.84 -1.45 0.23
CA GLY A 14 20.19 -1.21 0.74
C GLY A 14 20.42 0.16 1.37
N ALA A 15 19.41 1.03 1.47
CA ALA A 15 19.55 2.26 2.24
C ALA A 15 19.66 1.97 3.73
N GLU A 16 20.53 2.68 4.43
CA GLU A 16 20.53 2.73 5.88
C GLU A 16 19.39 3.63 6.34
N VAL A 17 18.44 3.07 7.10
CA VAL A 17 17.29 3.80 7.59
C VAL A 17 17.21 3.72 9.11
N ILE A 18 17.37 4.86 9.76
CA ILE A 18 17.19 5.01 11.20
C ILE A 18 15.79 5.53 11.48
N LYS A 19 14.99 4.77 12.21
CA LYS A 19 13.67 5.17 12.68
C LYS A 19 13.78 5.77 14.08
N ILE A 20 13.41 7.04 14.20
CA ILE A 20 13.30 7.71 15.49
C ILE A 20 11.88 7.51 16.02
N GLU A 21 11.76 6.97 17.22
CA GLU A 21 10.47 6.67 17.85
C GLU A 21 10.32 7.45 19.17
N PRO A 22 9.09 7.85 19.53
CA PRO A 22 8.83 8.46 20.81
C PRO A 22 9.06 7.47 21.96
N VAL A 23 9.18 7.96 23.16
CA VAL A 23 9.14 7.11 24.38
C VAL A 23 7.84 6.33 24.41
N GLY A 24 7.92 5.03 24.59
CA GLY A 24 6.80 4.09 24.48
C GLY A 24 6.57 3.51 23.07
N GLY A 25 7.39 3.92 22.10
CA GLY A 25 7.36 3.40 20.73
C GLY A 25 6.30 4.03 19.82
N ASP A 26 6.34 3.65 18.56
CA ASP A 26 5.34 4.00 17.57
C ASP A 26 4.00 3.31 17.93
N PRO A 27 2.85 4.02 17.91
CA PRO A 27 1.54 3.42 18.16
C PRO A 27 1.24 2.16 17.32
N PHE A 28 1.85 2.05 16.14
CA PHE A 28 1.73 0.86 15.28
C PHE A 28 2.33 -0.42 15.89
N ARG A 29 3.18 -0.30 16.91
CA ARG A 29 3.72 -1.47 17.63
C ARG A 29 2.64 -2.22 18.41
N GLY A 30 1.65 -1.50 18.94
CA GLY A 30 0.49 -2.08 19.61
C GLY A 30 -0.57 -2.67 18.67
N LEU A 31 -0.51 -2.38 17.37
CA LEU A 31 -1.52 -2.84 16.41
C LEU A 31 -1.31 -4.32 16.08
N LEU A 32 -2.35 -5.14 16.31
CA LEU A 32 -2.38 -6.58 16.00
C LEU A 32 -1.10 -7.30 16.48
N MET A 33 -0.73 -7.09 17.75
CA MET A 33 0.44 -7.70 18.38
C MET A 33 1.76 -7.46 17.62
N GLY A 34 1.95 -6.28 17.04
CA GLY A 34 3.16 -5.90 16.32
C GLY A 34 3.12 -6.09 14.80
N LEU A 35 2.04 -6.63 14.23
CA LEU A 35 1.92 -6.83 12.77
C LEU A 35 2.14 -5.53 11.98
N GLY A 36 1.58 -4.42 12.49
CA GLY A 36 1.79 -3.11 11.89
C GLY A 36 3.26 -2.70 11.84
N ALA A 37 3.97 -2.88 12.95
CA ALA A 37 5.40 -2.56 13.05
C ALA A 37 6.26 -3.48 12.18
N ALA A 38 6.03 -4.78 12.21
CA ALA A 38 6.74 -5.76 11.37
C ALA A 38 6.58 -5.43 9.88
N ARG A 39 5.39 -5.00 9.45
CA ARG A 39 5.11 -4.64 8.06
C ARG A 39 5.90 -3.44 7.57
N VAL A 40 6.07 -2.40 8.41
CA VAL A 40 6.60 -1.10 7.97
C VAL A 40 8.00 -0.78 8.43
N ASN A 41 8.63 -1.64 9.24
CA ASN A 41 9.95 -1.37 9.81
C ASN A 41 11.02 -2.38 9.39
N GLY A 42 10.72 -3.28 8.46
CA GLY A 42 11.72 -4.20 7.92
C GLY A 42 12.96 -3.46 7.42
N GLY A 43 14.14 -3.95 7.78
CA GLY A 43 15.41 -3.41 7.33
C GLY A 43 15.91 -2.16 8.06
N LYS A 44 15.13 -1.59 8.98
CA LYS A 44 15.50 -0.36 9.71
C LYS A 44 16.30 -0.64 10.97
N ARG A 45 17.00 0.38 11.43
CA ARG A 45 17.50 0.49 12.81
C ARG A 45 16.56 1.41 13.59
N SER A 46 16.29 1.12 14.86
CA SER A 46 15.38 1.91 15.70
C SER A 46 16.12 2.56 16.85
N ILE A 47 15.85 3.84 17.08
CA ILE A 47 16.27 4.62 18.25
C ILE A 47 15.04 5.24 18.92
N GLY A 48 14.88 5.03 20.22
CA GLY A 48 13.80 5.65 21.01
C GLY A 48 14.27 6.96 21.63
N LEU A 49 13.65 8.09 21.30
CA LEU A 49 14.06 9.41 21.77
C LEU A 49 12.89 10.26 22.29
N ASN A 50 13.13 10.92 23.41
CA ASN A 50 12.24 11.95 23.94
C ASN A 50 12.51 13.30 23.25
N LEU A 51 11.81 13.58 22.14
CA LEU A 51 11.95 14.83 21.39
C LEU A 51 11.40 16.08 22.13
N LYS A 52 10.79 15.90 23.31
CA LYS A 52 10.38 17.02 24.16
C LYS A 52 11.52 17.50 25.07
N SER A 53 12.58 16.72 25.24
CA SER A 53 13.79 17.11 25.97
C SER A 53 14.79 17.77 25.04
N ASP A 54 15.53 18.75 25.54
CA ASP A 54 16.56 19.44 24.75
C ASP A 54 17.63 18.46 24.29
N ARG A 55 18.02 17.52 25.15
CA ARG A 55 19.02 16.51 24.80
C ARG A 55 18.54 15.55 23.72
N GLY A 56 17.28 15.15 23.73
CA GLY A 56 16.70 14.35 22.65
C GLY A 56 16.67 15.06 21.30
N LYS A 57 16.42 16.37 21.30
CA LYS A 57 16.53 17.21 20.10
C LYS A 57 17.97 17.31 19.59
N GLU A 58 18.95 17.54 20.48
CA GLU A 58 20.38 17.58 20.13
C GLU A 58 20.80 16.29 19.42
N ILE A 59 20.43 15.12 19.95
CA ILE A 59 20.74 13.83 19.34
C ILE A 59 20.15 13.72 17.93
N VAL A 60 18.92 14.18 17.72
CA VAL A 60 18.30 14.20 16.37
C VAL A 60 19.06 15.12 15.43
N LEU A 61 19.45 16.29 15.89
CA LEU A 61 20.26 17.23 15.10
C LEU A 61 21.63 16.66 14.76
N ASP A 62 22.24 15.87 15.65
CA ASP A 62 23.51 15.17 15.35
C ASP A 62 23.32 14.12 14.25
N LEU A 63 22.23 13.36 14.28
CA LEU A 63 21.89 12.43 13.19
C LEU A 63 21.69 13.17 11.86
N ILE A 64 21.03 14.32 11.87
CA ILE A 64 20.73 15.12 10.68
C ILE A 64 21.99 15.64 10.00
N LYS A 65 23.07 15.92 10.74
CA LYS A 65 24.34 16.44 10.15
C LYS A 65 24.90 15.54 9.06
N SER A 66 24.72 14.22 9.17
CA SER A 66 25.23 13.24 8.21
C SER A 66 24.13 12.57 7.37
N ALA A 67 22.86 12.86 7.62
CA ALA A 67 21.77 12.25 6.92
C ALA A 67 21.64 12.77 5.48
N ASP A 68 21.41 11.86 4.54
CA ASP A 68 21.05 12.24 3.15
C ASP A 68 19.59 12.69 3.03
N VAL A 69 18.71 12.09 3.81
CA VAL A 69 17.26 12.26 3.73
C VAL A 69 16.64 12.30 5.12
N LEU A 70 15.73 13.23 5.35
CA LEU A 70 14.84 13.22 6.51
C LEU A 70 13.41 13.06 6.01
N ILE A 71 12.69 12.06 6.56
CA ILE A 71 11.28 11.80 6.24
C ILE A 71 10.46 11.91 7.52
N HIS A 72 9.36 12.66 7.45
CA HIS A 72 8.40 12.68 8.54
C HIS A 72 6.95 12.79 8.03
N ASN A 73 6.00 12.39 8.88
CA ASN A 73 4.57 12.46 8.59
C ASN A 73 3.81 13.36 9.58
N PHE A 74 4.48 14.31 10.17
CA PHE A 74 3.87 15.30 11.06
C PHE A 74 2.95 16.24 10.30
N ARG A 75 1.93 16.75 10.99
CA ARG A 75 1.11 17.85 10.50
C ARG A 75 1.94 19.15 10.41
N PRO A 76 1.53 20.10 9.56
CA PRO A 76 2.20 21.40 9.47
C PRO A 76 2.37 22.08 10.83
N GLY A 77 3.52 22.70 11.06
CA GLY A 77 3.88 23.38 12.30
C GLY A 77 4.38 22.49 13.43
N VAL A 78 4.29 21.16 13.31
CA VAL A 78 4.84 20.25 14.34
C VAL A 78 6.35 20.14 14.26
N PRO A 79 6.97 19.96 13.09
CA PRO A 79 8.43 19.91 12.97
C PRO A 79 9.10 21.17 13.51
N GLU A 80 8.57 22.33 13.20
CA GLU A 80 9.06 23.63 13.65
C GLU A 80 9.05 23.74 15.20
N ARG A 81 7.94 23.32 15.83
CA ARG A 81 7.86 23.28 17.32
C ARG A 81 8.83 22.27 17.95
N LEU A 82 9.22 21.24 17.22
CA LEU A 82 10.22 20.27 17.66
C LEU A 82 11.65 20.71 17.37
N GLY A 83 11.87 21.81 16.65
CA GLY A 83 13.19 22.31 16.25
C GLY A 83 13.85 21.48 15.15
N ILE A 84 13.05 20.79 14.35
CA ILE A 84 13.44 19.99 13.19
C ILE A 84 12.68 20.40 11.93
N GLY A 85 12.23 21.64 11.84
CA GLY A 85 11.66 22.24 10.65
C GLY A 85 12.70 22.36 9.52
N TYR A 86 12.22 22.56 8.30
CA TYR A 86 13.13 22.62 7.15
C TYR A 86 14.18 23.72 7.26
N ALA A 87 13.80 24.89 7.78
CA ALA A 87 14.73 26.02 7.93
C ALA A 87 15.90 25.66 8.85
N GLU A 88 15.63 25.07 10.02
CA GLU A 88 16.66 24.64 10.96
C GLU A 88 17.52 23.53 10.38
N VAL A 89 16.88 22.52 9.78
CA VAL A 89 17.55 21.34 9.25
C VAL A 89 18.43 21.70 8.05
N SER A 90 17.96 22.55 7.11
CA SER A 90 18.73 22.95 5.92
C SER A 90 19.92 23.87 6.28
N ASN A 91 19.81 24.68 7.34
CA ASN A 91 20.95 25.44 7.85
C ASN A 91 22.05 24.52 8.42
N LEU A 92 21.67 23.41 9.05
CA LEU A 92 22.60 22.43 9.61
C LEU A 92 23.20 21.52 8.53
N ASN A 93 22.37 21.10 7.58
CA ASN A 93 22.75 20.22 6.47
C ASN A 93 22.13 20.73 5.15
N PRO A 94 22.81 21.63 4.41
CA PRO A 94 22.28 22.21 3.17
C PRO A 94 22.03 21.19 2.04
N LYS A 95 22.55 19.98 2.18
CA LYS A 95 22.38 18.91 1.18
C LYS A 95 21.24 17.95 1.47
N ILE A 96 20.51 18.13 2.56
CA ILE A 96 19.47 17.21 2.97
C ILE A 96 18.26 17.24 2.05
N ILE A 97 17.73 16.08 1.74
CA ILE A 97 16.40 15.94 1.14
C ILE A 97 15.40 15.83 2.29
N TYR A 98 14.60 16.86 2.47
CA TYR A 98 13.63 16.95 3.56
C TYR A 98 12.23 16.63 3.01
N LEU A 99 11.69 15.46 3.31
CA LEU A 99 10.40 15.01 2.80
C LEU A 99 9.33 15.01 3.91
N GLN A 100 8.31 15.82 3.70
CA GLN A 100 7.10 15.83 4.51
C GLN A 100 5.99 15.06 3.78
N SER A 101 5.48 14.00 4.44
CA SER A 101 4.39 13.17 3.94
C SER A 101 3.24 13.21 4.94
N ASN A 102 2.12 13.82 4.58
CA ASN A 102 0.94 13.89 5.45
C ASN A 102 -0.34 13.47 4.73
N GLY A 103 -1.50 13.67 5.36
CA GLY A 103 -2.78 13.23 4.79
C GLY A 103 -3.35 14.19 3.76
N TYR A 104 -3.20 15.52 3.98
CA TYR A 104 -3.99 16.54 3.31
C TYR A 104 -3.15 17.68 2.68
N GLY A 105 -1.84 17.52 2.61
CA GLY A 105 -0.94 18.55 2.09
C GLY A 105 -0.52 19.58 3.14
N PRO A 106 0.40 20.50 2.76
CA PRO A 106 0.95 21.50 3.68
C PRO A 106 -0.03 22.61 4.02
N ASP A 107 -1.00 22.90 3.14
CA ASP A 107 -1.88 24.05 3.20
C ASP A 107 -3.35 23.68 3.00
N GLY A 108 -4.23 24.67 3.15
CA GLY A 108 -5.66 24.51 2.94
C GLY A 108 -6.43 24.05 4.19
N PRO A 109 -7.78 23.98 4.09
CA PRO A 109 -8.65 23.73 5.24
C PRO A 109 -8.52 22.31 5.82
N GLY A 110 -7.92 21.39 5.09
CA GLY A 110 -7.66 20.01 5.51
C GLY A 110 -6.31 19.79 6.20
N ALA A 111 -5.35 20.71 6.04
CA ALA A 111 -3.94 20.49 6.43
C ALA A 111 -3.73 20.04 7.88
N GLN A 112 -4.58 20.49 8.81
CA GLN A 112 -4.51 20.12 10.22
C GLN A 112 -5.39 18.91 10.61
N ARG A 113 -6.12 18.29 9.65
CA ARG A 113 -6.97 17.14 9.93
C ARG A 113 -6.13 15.88 10.17
N PRO A 114 -6.55 14.99 11.08
CA PRO A 114 -5.92 13.68 11.21
C PRO A 114 -6.22 12.84 9.96
N SER A 115 -5.25 12.05 9.54
CA SER A 115 -5.40 11.11 8.44
C SER A 115 -4.85 9.74 8.85
N THR A 116 -5.62 8.70 8.55
CA THR A 116 -5.24 7.30 8.64
C THR A 116 -5.66 6.59 7.37
N HIS A 117 -5.26 5.35 7.19
CA HIS A 117 -5.44 4.56 5.98
C HIS A 117 -6.78 4.77 5.23
N PRO A 118 -7.97 4.58 5.82
CA PRO A 118 -9.22 4.65 5.06
C PRO A 118 -9.69 6.08 4.76
N ILE A 119 -9.20 7.09 5.50
CA ILE A 119 -9.77 8.46 5.45
C ILE A 119 -9.59 9.12 4.07
N PRO A 120 -8.40 9.12 3.44
CA PRO A 120 -8.26 9.72 2.11
C PRO A 120 -9.11 9.02 1.06
N GLY A 121 -9.12 7.69 1.04
CA GLY A 121 -9.93 6.92 0.10
C GLY A 121 -11.42 7.20 0.22
N ALA A 122 -11.94 7.25 1.45
CA ALA A 122 -13.33 7.61 1.72
C ALA A 122 -13.64 9.07 1.32
N ALA A 123 -12.75 10.01 1.65
CA ALA A 123 -12.92 11.42 1.32
C ALA A 123 -12.92 11.69 -0.20
N MET A 124 -12.18 10.89 -0.98
CA MET A 124 -12.16 10.96 -2.45
C MET A 124 -13.35 10.26 -3.11
N GLY A 125 -14.28 9.70 -2.35
CA GLY A 125 -15.45 9.01 -2.88
C GLY A 125 -15.21 7.54 -3.28
N GLY A 126 -14.05 6.97 -2.94
CA GLY A 126 -13.69 5.60 -3.31
C GLY A 126 -14.69 4.54 -2.83
N VAL A 127 -15.24 4.72 -1.63
CA VAL A 127 -16.26 3.81 -1.08
C VAL A 127 -17.54 3.84 -1.94
N SER A 128 -18.05 5.04 -2.26
CA SER A 128 -19.25 5.19 -3.10
C SER A 128 -19.04 4.61 -4.49
N TYR A 129 -17.86 4.82 -5.06
CA TYR A 129 -17.50 4.25 -6.35
C TYR A 129 -17.51 2.71 -6.33
N GLN A 130 -16.85 2.11 -5.34
CA GLN A 130 -16.74 0.64 -5.23
C GLN A 130 -18.07 -0.02 -4.87
N MET A 131 -18.98 0.70 -4.23
CA MET A 131 -20.35 0.21 -4.01
C MET A 131 -21.20 0.17 -5.27
N GLY A 132 -20.81 0.86 -6.33
CA GLY A 132 -21.55 0.91 -7.59
C GLY A 132 -22.74 1.86 -7.62
N GLU A 133 -23.18 2.39 -6.49
CA GLU A 133 -24.28 3.34 -6.40
C GLU A 133 -24.18 4.19 -5.12
N LYS A 134 -24.95 5.27 -5.07
CA LYS A 134 -25.05 6.11 -3.87
C LYS A 134 -25.82 5.41 -2.76
N LEU A 135 -25.42 5.65 -1.53
CA LEU A 135 -26.20 5.23 -0.37
C LEU A 135 -27.60 5.86 -0.45
N PRO A 136 -28.69 5.07 -0.27
CA PRO A 136 -30.03 5.64 -0.18
C PRO A 136 -30.12 6.58 1.03
N SER A 137 -30.90 7.65 0.87
CA SER A 137 -31.13 8.62 1.95
C SER A 137 -31.92 8.04 3.11
N GLU A 138 -32.73 7.03 2.83
CA GLU A 138 -33.59 6.35 3.80
C GLU A 138 -33.55 4.83 3.57
N LEU A 139 -33.38 4.07 4.64
CA LEU A 139 -33.47 2.62 4.63
C LEU A 139 -34.81 2.23 5.27
N GLN A 140 -35.68 1.60 4.48
CA GLN A 140 -37.07 1.37 4.84
C GLN A 140 -37.32 0.09 5.66
N ASP A 141 -36.38 -0.87 5.63
CA ASP A 141 -36.54 -2.17 6.28
C ASP A 141 -35.19 -2.83 6.62
N ILE A 142 -35.27 -3.91 7.42
CA ILE A 142 -34.09 -4.63 7.90
C ILE A 142 -33.33 -5.34 6.76
N GLU A 143 -34.00 -5.82 5.74
CA GLU A 143 -33.34 -6.51 4.63
C GLU A 143 -32.54 -5.52 3.77
N SER A 144 -33.11 -4.37 3.48
CA SER A 144 -32.40 -3.25 2.84
C SER A 144 -31.17 -2.84 3.66
N LEU A 145 -31.31 -2.70 4.97
CA LEU A 145 -30.19 -2.36 5.86
C LEU A 145 -29.08 -3.44 5.80
N ARG A 146 -29.46 -4.72 5.84
CA ARG A 146 -28.50 -5.83 5.73
C ARG A 146 -27.75 -5.83 4.40
N LEU A 147 -28.47 -5.62 3.31
CA LEU A 147 -27.89 -5.55 1.97
C LEU A 147 -26.87 -4.41 1.88
N TRP A 148 -27.24 -3.22 2.28
CA TRP A 148 -26.35 -2.06 2.26
C TRP A 148 -25.16 -2.22 3.19
N THR A 149 -25.35 -2.78 4.37
CA THR A 149 -24.25 -3.08 5.28
C THR A 149 -23.26 -4.05 4.65
N LYS A 150 -23.75 -5.12 3.99
CA LYS A 150 -22.87 -6.06 3.28
C LYS A 150 -22.09 -5.38 2.15
N ARG A 151 -22.73 -4.49 1.40
CA ARG A 151 -22.09 -3.75 0.30
C ARG A 151 -21.01 -2.82 0.82
N ILE A 152 -21.29 -2.03 1.86
CA ILE A 152 -20.31 -1.14 2.50
C ILE A 152 -19.11 -1.94 3.03
N MET A 153 -19.35 -3.08 3.65
CA MET A 153 -18.28 -3.92 4.17
C MET A 153 -17.44 -4.59 3.07
N ARG A 154 -18.01 -4.82 1.88
CA ARG A 154 -17.29 -5.36 0.72
C ARG A 154 -16.58 -4.28 -0.07
N ALA A 155 -17.12 -3.07 -0.11
CA ALA A 155 -16.47 -1.95 -0.73
C ALA A 155 -15.21 -1.62 0.07
N ASN A 156 -14.08 -1.92 -0.50
CA ASN A 156 -12.80 -1.52 0.05
C ASN A 156 -12.47 -0.15 -0.52
N ASP A 157 -11.94 0.71 0.29
CA ASP A 157 -11.44 1.99 -0.19
C ASP A 157 -10.21 1.78 -1.10
N VAL A 158 -9.92 2.76 -1.88
CA VAL A 158 -8.64 2.84 -2.59
C VAL A 158 -7.53 2.68 -1.57
N ASN A 159 -6.56 1.83 -1.85
CA ASN A 159 -5.49 1.45 -0.92
C ASN A 159 -4.46 2.60 -0.76
N PRO A 160 -4.77 3.66 0.01
CA PRO A 160 -4.03 4.91 -0.03
C PRO A 160 -2.61 4.80 0.54
N ASP A 161 -2.39 3.97 1.54
CA ASP A 161 -1.07 3.83 2.14
C ASP A 161 -0.01 3.22 1.19
N PRO A 162 -0.25 2.11 0.50
CA PRO A 162 0.71 1.56 -0.46
C PRO A 162 1.04 2.52 -1.61
N ASN A 163 0.03 3.19 -2.18
CA ASN A 163 0.25 4.19 -3.23
C ASN A 163 1.14 5.33 -2.71
N THR A 164 0.81 5.85 -1.54
CA THR A 164 1.59 6.91 -0.88
C THR A 164 3.01 6.44 -0.55
N ALA A 165 3.20 5.19 -0.11
CA ALA A 165 4.52 4.64 0.18
C ALA A 165 5.41 4.60 -1.08
N MET A 166 4.85 4.24 -2.24
CA MET A 166 5.58 4.27 -3.52
C MET A 166 5.94 5.69 -3.93
N VAL A 167 5.03 6.66 -3.73
CA VAL A 167 5.32 8.08 -4.00
C VAL A 167 6.38 8.63 -3.04
N VAL A 168 6.39 8.24 -1.75
CA VAL A 168 7.48 8.57 -0.81
C VAL A 168 8.81 8.07 -1.34
N CYS A 169 8.91 6.79 -1.70
CA CYS A 169 10.13 6.19 -2.23
C CYS A 169 10.60 6.92 -3.51
N THR A 170 9.70 7.14 -4.46
CA THR A 170 10.00 7.84 -5.72
C THR A 170 10.45 9.28 -5.47
N SER A 171 9.78 10.02 -4.59
CA SER A 171 10.13 11.41 -4.25
C SER A 171 11.51 11.52 -3.62
N VAL A 172 11.87 10.59 -2.75
CA VAL A 172 13.24 10.52 -2.19
C VAL A 172 14.26 10.31 -3.30
N MET A 173 14.05 9.33 -4.19
CA MET A 173 14.97 9.05 -5.28
C MET A 173 15.12 10.22 -6.24
N LEU A 174 14.02 10.89 -6.60
CA LEU A 174 14.05 12.08 -7.46
C LEU A 174 14.80 13.24 -6.77
N GLY A 175 14.57 13.44 -5.46
CA GLY A 175 15.30 14.44 -4.67
C GLY A 175 16.81 14.19 -4.66
N LEU A 176 17.23 12.93 -4.44
CA LEU A 176 18.63 12.53 -4.46
C LEU A 176 19.24 12.67 -5.87
N MET A 177 18.50 12.35 -6.93
CA MET A 177 18.94 12.58 -8.32
C MET A 177 19.12 14.07 -8.63
N ALA A 178 18.16 14.91 -8.22
CA ALA A 178 18.25 16.34 -8.39
C ALA A 178 19.48 16.90 -7.64
N ARG A 179 19.70 16.50 -6.39
CA ARG A 179 20.86 16.88 -5.60
C ARG A 179 22.19 16.51 -6.28
N LYS A 180 22.24 15.35 -6.96
CA LYS A 180 23.46 14.94 -7.70
C LYS A 180 23.80 15.93 -8.82
N THR A 181 22.82 16.62 -9.38
CA THR A 181 23.01 17.61 -10.44
C THR A 181 23.22 19.02 -9.89
N THR A 182 22.44 19.41 -8.87
CA THR A 182 22.47 20.78 -8.31
C THR A 182 23.53 20.96 -7.23
N GLY A 183 23.90 19.90 -6.55
CA GLY A 183 24.76 19.95 -5.33
C GLY A 183 23.99 20.31 -4.06
N GLU A 184 22.71 20.68 -4.15
CA GLU A 184 21.89 21.21 -3.07
C GLU A 184 20.78 20.24 -2.65
N GLY A 185 20.41 20.29 -1.35
CA GLY A 185 19.21 19.63 -0.83
C GLY A 185 17.94 20.40 -1.18
N GLN A 186 16.79 19.84 -0.80
CA GLN A 186 15.51 20.51 -1.04
C GLN A 186 14.43 19.99 -0.10
N GLN A 187 13.40 20.81 0.09
CA GLN A 187 12.16 20.39 0.74
C GLN A 187 11.20 19.81 -0.29
N ILE A 188 10.58 18.67 0.07
CA ILE A 188 9.59 17.99 -0.74
C ILE A 188 8.33 17.83 0.09
N PHE A 189 7.21 18.27 -0.44
CA PHE A 189 5.88 18.01 0.13
C PHE A 189 5.20 16.96 -0.70
N MET A 190 4.60 16.00 -0.04
CA MET A 190 3.69 15.05 -0.66
C MET A 190 2.61 14.66 0.34
N ASP A 191 1.47 14.27 -0.16
CA ASP A 191 0.31 13.93 0.66
C ASP A 191 -0.45 12.73 0.09
N MET A 192 -1.35 12.18 0.91
CA MET A 192 -2.11 11.00 0.53
C MET A 192 -3.13 11.28 -0.57
N PHE A 193 -3.66 12.49 -0.68
CA PHE A 193 -4.57 12.85 -1.77
C PHE A 193 -3.82 12.92 -3.11
N GLY A 194 -2.71 13.67 -3.15
CA GLY A 194 -1.88 13.79 -4.34
C GLY A 194 -1.36 12.43 -4.84
N ALA A 195 -0.88 11.59 -3.93
CA ALA A 195 -0.43 10.25 -4.26
C ALA A 195 -1.55 9.35 -4.82
N ASN A 196 -2.77 9.49 -4.32
CA ASN A 196 -3.90 8.71 -4.79
C ASN A 196 -4.61 9.34 -5.99
N ALA A 197 -4.52 10.65 -6.19
CA ALA A 197 -4.97 11.29 -7.42
C ALA A 197 -4.27 10.71 -8.64
N TYR A 198 -2.97 10.45 -8.55
CA TYR A 198 -2.23 9.78 -9.62
C TYR A 198 -2.81 8.40 -9.97
N ALA A 199 -3.15 7.59 -8.98
CA ALA A 199 -3.72 6.26 -9.16
C ALA A 199 -5.18 6.28 -9.64
N ASN A 200 -5.89 7.38 -9.41
CA ASN A 200 -7.34 7.51 -9.67
C ASN A 200 -7.65 8.68 -10.61
N HIS A 201 -6.76 8.99 -11.54
CA HIS A 201 -6.91 10.14 -12.43
C HIS A 201 -8.18 10.11 -13.29
N ASP A 202 -8.70 8.92 -13.59
CA ASP A 202 -9.95 8.75 -14.35
C ASP A 202 -11.17 9.38 -13.65
N ASP A 203 -11.14 9.51 -12.33
CA ASP A 203 -12.25 10.04 -11.54
C ASP A 203 -12.43 11.55 -11.72
N PHE A 204 -11.32 12.29 -11.83
CA PHE A 204 -11.36 13.75 -11.93
C PHE A 204 -11.06 14.27 -13.35
N LEU A 205 -10.57 13.42 -14.26
CA LEU A 205 -10.40 13.82 -15.65
C LEU A 205 -11.77 14.14 -16.25
N THR A 206 -11.98 15.36 -16.74
CA THR A 206 -13.23 15.81 -17.30
C THR A 206 -13.04 16.53 -18.63
N TYR A 207 -13.91 16.23 -19.60
CA TYR A 207 -13.96 16.88 -20.91
C TYR A 207 -15.37 16.77 -21.51
N PRO A 208 -15.76 17.62 -22.46
CA PRO A 208 -17.06 17.53 -23.10
C PRO A 208 -17.27 16.16 -23.77
N GLY A 209 -18.38 15.49 -23.43
CA GLY A 209 -18.70 14.16 -23.96
C GLY A 209 -17.99 12.99 -23.27
N LYS A 210 -17.30 13.23 -22.15
CA LYS A 210 -16.76 12.13 -21.35
C LYS A 210 -17.91 11.18 -20.94
N PRO A 211 -17.79 9.86 -21.23
CA PRO A 211 -18.77 8.89 -20.74
C PRO A 211 -18.70 8.79 -19.21
N GLU A 212 -19.82 8.50 -18.59
CA GLU A 212 -19.85 8.15 -17.19
C GLU A 212 -19.01 6.91 -16.92
N ARG A 213 -18.38 6.88 -15.75
CA ARG A 213 -17.60 5.73 -15.35
C ARG A 213 -18.51 4.53 -15.10
N ALA A 214 -18.16 3.38 -15.66
CA ALA A 214 -18.88 2.15 -15.42
C ALA A 214 -18.79 1.76 -13.94
N LEU A 215 -19.91 1.47 -13.33
CA LEU A 215 -20.03 0.97 -11.96
C LEU A 215 -20.23 -0.54 -11.98
N THR A 216 -19.83 -1.20 -10.89
CA THR A 216 -20.09 -2.62 -10.67
C THR A 216 -21.61 -2.86 -10.54
N ASP A 217 -22.04 -4.08 -10.88
CA ASP A 217 -23.42 -4.51 -10.65
C ASP A 217 -23.76 -4.59 -9.14
N GLU A 218 -25.06 -4.79 -8.84
CA GLU A 218 -25.57 -4.84 -7.46
C GLU A 218 -24.88 -5.92 -6.59
N LEU A 219 -24.45 -7.01 -7.18
CA LEU A 219 -23.75 -8.09 -6.49
C LEU A 219 -22.23 -7.85 -6.40
N MET A 220 -21.74 -6.73 -6.97
CA MET A 220 -20.32 -6.39 -7.06
C MET A 220 -19.49 -7.47 -7.76
N LEU A 221 -20.07 -8.16 -8.74
CA LEU A 221 -19.39 -9.22 -9.49
C LEU A 221 -18.57 -8.67 -10.66
N GLY A 222 -18.93 -7.53 -11.23
CA GLY A 222 -18.16 -6.93 -12.30
C GLY A 222 -18.78 -5.72 -12.97
N LEU A 223 -18.10 -5.22 -14.00
CA LEU A 223 -18.47 -4.00 -14.71
C LEU A 223 -19.41 -4.25 -15.91
N ASN A 224 -19.26 -5.41 -16.56
CA ASN A 224 -20.01 -5.79 -17.75
C ASN A 224 -19.87 -7.31 -18.01
N PRO A 225 -20.59 -7.89 -18.99
CA PRO A 225 -20.57 -9.35 -19.25
C PRO A 225 -19.17 -9.91 -19.52
N THR A 226 -18.27 -9.12 -20.08
CA THR A 226 -16.94 -9.57 -20.47
C THR A 226 -15.84 -9.18 -19.48
N TYR A 227 -16.22 -8.62 -18.32
CA TYR A 227 -15.29 -8.21 -17.27
C TYR A 227 -15.92 -8.39 -15.89
N ARG A 228 -16.00 -9.66 -15.43
CA ARG A 228 -16.65 -9.99 -14.14
C ARG A 228 -16.35 -11.40 -13.64
N LEU A 229 -16.78 -11.66 -12.41
CA LEU A 229 -16.81 -12.98 -11.79
C LEU A 229 -17.98 -13.81 -12.30
N TYR A 230 -17.72 -15.09 -12.56
CA TYR A 230 -18.72 -16.10 -12.92
C TYR A 230 -18.61 -17.32 -12.05
N GLU A 231 -19.76 -17.80 -11.56
CA GLU A 231 -19.86 -19.08 -10.87
C GLU A 231 -19.76 -20.23 -11.87
N CYS A 232 -18.89 -21.19 -11.57
CA CYS A 232 -18.66 -22.41 -12.32
C CYS A 232 -19.34 -23.62 -11.67
N ALA A 233 -19.11 -24.81 -12.21
CA ALA A 233 -19.49 -26.05 -11.53
C ALA A 233 -18.88 -26.12 -10.13
N ASN A 234 -19.50 -26.89 -9.24
CA ASN A 234 -19.04 -27.08 -7.85
C ASN A 234 -19.00 -25.83 -6.98
N GLN A 235 -19.71 -24.76 -7.35
CA GLN A 235 -19.68 -23.45 -6.68
C GLN A 235 -18.30 -22.79 -6.69
N GLU A 236 -17.47 -23.15 -7.65
CA GLU A 236 -16.20 -22.50 -7.89
C GLU A 236 -16.38 -21.20 -8.69
N TRP A 237 -15.39 -20.34 -8.70
CA TRP A 237 -15.49 -19.03 -9.34
C TRP A 237 -14.29 -18.73 -10.24
N ILE A 238 -14.57 -18.13 -11.41
CA ILE A 238 -13.57 -17.52 -12.27
C ILE A 238 -13.76 -16.02 -12.37
N PHE A 239 -12.68 -15.29 -12.65
CA PHE A 239 -12.76 -13.94 -13.19
C PHE A 239 -12.46 -13.98 -14.69
N LEU A 240 -13.40 -13.48 -15.49
CA LEU A 240 -13.26 -13.35 -16.94
C LEU A 240 -12.93 -11.90 -17.31
N ALA A 241 -11.93 -11.69 -18.18
CA ALA A 241 -11.57 -10.41 -18.74
C ALA A 241 -11.36 -10.50 -20.26
N LEU A 242 -12.32 -10.01 -21.04
CA LEU A 242 -12.24 -9.87 -22.50
C LEU A 242 -12.33 -8.37 -22.84
N VAL A 243 -11.19 -7.71 -22.87
CA VAL A 243 -11.12 -6.25 -23.00
C VAL A 243 -11.21 -5.79 -24.47
N SER A 244 -10.67 -6.56 -25.39
CA SER A 244 -10.60 -6.22 -26.80
C SER A 244 -11.56 -7.03 -27.68
N ALA A 245 -11.93 -6.47 -28.82
CA ALA A 245 -12.71 -7.19 -29.84
C ALA A 245 -12.00 -8.47 -30.31
N ARG A 246 -10.68 -8.45 -30.37
CA ARG A 246 -9.87 -9.62 -30.73
C ARG A 246 -10.00 -10.76 -29.71
N GLU A 247 -10.00 -10.44 -28.43
CA GLU A 247 -10.20 -11.42 -27.36
C GLU A 247 -11.61 -11.99 -27.40
N LYS A 248 -12.63 -11.17 -27.64
CA LYS A 248 -14.02 -11.61 -27.79
C LYS A 248 -14.19 -12.61 -28.96
N ILE A 249 -13.55 -12.36 -30.11
CA ILE A 249 -13.53 -13.28 -31.26
C ILE A 249 -12.81 -14.58 -30.88
N ARG A 250 -11.59 -14.46 -30.33
CA ARG A 250 -10.79 -15.63 -29.94
C ARG A 250 -11.49 -16.50 -28.91
N PHE A 251 -12.15 -15.91 -27.93
CA PHE A 251 -12.94 -16.65 -26.95
C PHE A 251 -13.98 -17.55 -27.63
N LYS A 252 -14.75 -17.02 -28.60
CA LYS A 252 -15.71 -17.82 -29.36
C LYS A 252 -15.07 -18.94 -30.18
N GLU A 253 -13.94 -18.66 -30.82
CA GLU A 253 -13.18 -19.66 -31.57
C GLU A 253 -12.71 -20.82 -30.68
N ILE A 254 -12.22 -20.52 -29.48
CA ILE A 254 -11.81 -21.53 -28.50
C ILE A 254 -12.99 -22.39 -28.08
N LEU A 255 -14.13 -21.80 -27.77
CA LEU A 255 -15.36 -22.53 -27.43
C LEU A 255 -15.78 -23.46 -28.55
N THR A 256 -15.81 -22.97 -29.80
CA THR A 256 -16.14 -23.76 -30.98
C THR A 256 -15.19 -24.94 -31.16
N ASN A 257 -13.87 -24.71 -31.06
CA ASN A 257 -12.85 -25.75 -31.18
C ASN A 257 -12.93 -26.80 -30.06
N ALA A 258 -13.41 -26.41 -28.88
CA ALA A 258 -13.66 -27.29 -27.75
C ALA A 258 -15.02 -28.05 -27.86
N GLY A 259 -15.77 -27.85 -28.94
CA GLY A 259 -17.11 -28.43 -29.14
C GLY A 259 -18.19 -27.85 -28.22
N ILE A 260 -17.99 -26.62 -27.73
CA ILE A 260 -18.93 -25.95 -26.86
C ILE A 260 -19.80 -25.03 -27.71
N GLU A 261 -21.11 -25.25 -27.63
CA GLU A 261 -22.10 -24.42 -28.33
C GLU A 261 -22.06 -22.97 -27.80
N ASN A 262 -21.88 -22.02 -28.71
CA ASN A 262 -21.73 -20.62 -28.34
C ASN A 262 -22.42 -19.62 -29.28
N ASP A 263 -23.20 -20.09 -30.24
CA ASP A 263 -23.85 -19.26 -31.24
C ASP A 263 -24.79 -18.20 -30.61
N GLN A 264 -25.41 -18.56 -29.50
CA GLN A 264 -26.29 -17.67 -28.78
C GLN A 264 -25.64 -16.73 -27.79
N ILE A 265 -24.32 -16.87 -27.57
CA ILE A 265 -23.57 -16.03 -26.63
C ILE A 265 -23.27 -14.70 -27.31
N SER A 266 -23.99 -13.65 -26.92
CA SER A 266 -23.63 -12.28 -27.26
C SER A 266 -22.56 -11.79 -26.27
N LEU A 267 -21.46 -11.25 -26.80
CA LEU A 267 -20.42 -10.55 -26.00
C LEU A 267 -20.53 -9.04 -26.20
N SER A 268 -21.73 -8.57 -26.59
CA SER A 268 -22.06 -7.17 -26.81
C SER A 268 -22.59 -6.52 -25.55
N ASP A 269 -22.26 -5.27 -25.36
CA ASP A 269 -22.78 -4.44 -24.27
C ASP A 269 -24.18 -3.87 -24.55
N THR A 270 -24.82 -4.23 -25.68
CA THR A 270 -26.15 -3.75 -26.04
C THR A 270 -27.27 -4.39 -25.21
N ASP A 271 -27.07 -5.60 -24.73
CA ASP A 271 -27.96 -6.29 -23.79
C ASP A 271 -27.08 -7.04 -22.75
N PRO A 272 -26.64 -6.33 -21.71
CA PRO A 272 -25.76 -6.92 -20.71
C PRO A 272 -26.41 -8.07 -19.92
N HIS A 273 -27.69 -7.95 -19.59
CA HIS A 273 -28.40 -8.96 -18.79
C HIS A 273 -28.49 -10.30 -19.53
N ALA A 274 -28.98 -10.31 -20.76
CA ALA A 274 -29.05 -11.53 -21.55
C ALA A 274 -27.68 -12.15 -21.83
N SER A 275 -26.64 -11.32 -21.97
CA SER A 275 -25.27 -11.77 -22.13
C SER A 275 -24.73 -12.43 -20.86
N ILE A 276 -25.00 -11.84 -19.69
CA ILE A 276 -24.61 -12.38 -18.38
C ILE A 276 -25.27 -13.74 -18.14
N GLU A 277 -26.59 -13.84 -18.29
CA GLU A 277 -27.34 -15.09 -18.09
C GLU A 277 -26.80 -16.25 -18.92
N LYS A 278 -26.46 -15.98 -20.19
CA LYS A 278 -25.88 -17.01 -21.09
C LYS A 278 -24.47 -17.41 -20.68
N LEU A 279 -23.64 -16.46 -20.26
CA LEU A 279 -22.30 -16.75 -19.77
C LEU A 279 -22.34 -17.47 -18.41
N GLU A 280 -23.28 -17.14 -17.53
CA GLU A 280 -23.50 -17.88 -16.27
C GLU A 280 -23.90 -19.33 -16.54
N ALA A 281 -24.82 -19.56 -17.48
CA ALA A 281 -25.21 -20.90 -17.89
C ALA A 281 -24.03 -21.66 -18.52
N LEU A 282 -23.21 -21.00 -19.33
CA LEU A 282 -22.03 -21.57 -19.94
C LEU A 282 -21.00 -22.01 -18.88
N PHE A 283 -20.65 -21.10 -17.97
CA PHE A 283 -19.55 -21.35 -17.01
C PHE A 283 -19.93 -22.43 -15.98
N LYS A 284 -21.20 -22.62 -15.67
CA LYS A 284 -21.67 -23.69 -14.78
C LYS A 284 -21.45 -25.12 -15.31
N ASN A 285 -21.09 -25.28 -16.59
CA ASN A 285 -20.90 -26.60 -17.20
C ASN A 285 -19.52 -27.24 -16.91
N ARG A 286 -18.56 -26.50 -16.38
CA ARG A 286 -17.21 -26.99 -16.07
C ARG A 286 -16.70 -26.38 -14.77
N SER A 287 -15.66 -27.00 -14.17
CA SER A 287 -14.96 -26.43 -13.02
C SER A 287 -14.22 -25.14 -13.38
N ALA A 288 -13.92 -24.31 -12.37
CA ALA A 288 -13.12 -23.10 -12.59
C ALA A 288 -11.72 -23.42 -13.13
N LYS A 289 -11.12 -24.52 -12.66
CA LYS A 289 -9.84 -25.01 -13.15
C LYS A 289 -9.90 -25.40 -14.63
N ASP A 290 -10.93 -26.15 -15.05
CA ASP A 290 -11.06 -26.56 -16.46
C ASP A 290 -11.24 -25.35 -17.38
N TRP A 291 -11.94 -24.32 -16.93
CA TRP A 291 -12.08 -23.07 -17.69
C TRP A 291 -10.79 -22.29 -17.80
N GLU A 292 -10.04 -22.19 -16.72
CA GLU A 292 -8.73 -21.52 -16.72
C GLU A 292 -7.74 -22.26 -17.65
N GLU A 293 -7.66 -23.59 -17.55
CA GLU A 293 -6.80 -24.41 -18.41
C GLU A 293 -7.21 -24.36 -19.90
N LEU A 294 -8.50 -24.19 -20.19
CA LEU A 294 -8.98 -24.05 -21.56
C LEU A 294 -8.68 -22.66 -22.15
N LEU A 295 -8.80 -21.60 -21.36
CA LEU A 295 -8.84 -20.23 -21.87
C LEU A 295 -7.49 -19.49 -21.71
N ALA A 296 -6.85 -19.58 -20.57
CA ALA A 296 -5.65 -18.81 -20.26
C ALA A 296 -4.45 -19.12 -21.18
N PRO A 297 -4.14 -20.37 -21.55
CA PRO A 297 -3.06 -20.68 -22.48
C PRO A 297 -3.22 -20.07 -23.87
N HIS A 298 -4.45 -19.73 -24.23
CA HIS A 298 -4.78 -19.10 -25.50
C HIS A 298 -4.87 -17.57 -25.44
N GLY A 299 -4.39 -16.97 -24.35
CA GLY A 299 -4.34 -15.52 -24.19
C GLY A 299 -5.69 -14.87 -23.88
N ILE A 300 -6.59 -15.61 -23.26
CA ILE A 300 -7.84 -15.10 -22.68
C ILE A 300 -7.62 -14.85 -21.20
N GLY A 301 -7.96 -13.66 -20.73
CA GLY A 301 -7.95 -13.32 -19.30
C GLY A 301 -9.03 -14.12 -18.56
N CYS A 302 -8.64 -15.27 -18.05
CA CYS A 302 -9.50 -16.14 -17.26
C CYS A 302 -8.64 -16.74 -16.13
N VAL A 303 -9.07 -16.58 -14.89
CA VAL A 303 -8.36 -17.09 -13.72
C VAL A 303 -9.35 -17.61 -12.69
N ARG A 304 -9.01 -18.68 -12.01
CA ARG A 304 -9.77 -19.13 -10.86
C ARG A 304 -9.71 -18.08 -9.74
N ALA A 305 -10.86 -17.64 -9.28
CA ALA A 305 -10.95 -16.51 -8.33
C ALA A 305 -11.06 -16.95 -6.85
N ASP A 306 -11.40 -18.22 -6.60
CA ASP A 306 -11.65 -18.80 -5.26
C ASP A 306 -10.69 -19.95 -4.91
N GLY A 307 -9.66 -20.16 -5.70
CA GLY A 307 -8.72 -21.26 -5.54
C GLY A 307 -7.95 -21.24 -4.22
N HIS A 308 -7.73 -20.06 -3.68
CA HIS A 308 -6.99 -19.86 -2.44
C HIS A 308 -7.58 -18.71 -1.60
N ALA A 309 -7.55 -18.87 -0.28
CA ALA A 309 -7.56 -17.69 0.58
C ALA A 309 -6.30 -16.85 0.30
N SER A 310 -6.38 -15.54 0.50
CA SER A 310 -5.26 -14.63 0.20
C SER A 310 -3.94 -15.08 0.84
N SER A 311 -3.96 -15.54 2.09
CA SER A 311 -2.77 -16.06 2.78
C SER A 311 -2.20 -17.32 2.13
N GLN A 312 -3.06 -18.23 1.68
CA GLN A 312 -2.63 -19.46 1.01
C GLN A 312 -1.96 -19.14 -0.33
N PHE A 313 -2.54 -18.24 -1.13
CA PHE A 313 -1.91 -17.81 -2.37
C PHE A 313 -0.47 -17.33 -2.13
N TRP A 314 -0.26 -16.39 -1.21
CA TRP A 314 1.08 -15.86 -0.93
C TRP A 314 2.05 -16.88 -0.34
N LEU A 315 1.56 -17.89 0.37
CA LEU A 315 2.42 -18.87 1.07
C LEU A 315 2.59 -20.19 0.34
N GLU A 316 1.67 -20.58 -0.54
CA GLU A 316 1.58 -21.93 -1.08
C GLU A 316 1.54 -21.98 -2.63
N ASP A 317 1.10 -20.91 -3.31
CA ASP A 317 0.97 -20.89 -4.76
C ASP A 317 2.32 -21.10 -5.47
N GLU A 318 2.33 -21.94 -6.50
CA GLU A 318 3.53 -22.33 -7.24
C GLU A 318 4.22 -21.14 -7.91
N GLN A 319 3.47 -20.19 -8.45
CA GLN A 319 4.03 -18.98 -9.06
C GLN A 319 4.76 -18.13 -8.01
N VAL A 320 4.17 -17.95 -6.83
CA VAL A 320 4.76 -17.21 -5.72
C VAL A 320 6.05 -17.87 -5.22
N GLN A 321 6.01 -19.23 -5.12
CA GLN A 321 7.19 -20.01 -4.71
C GLN A 321 8.31 -19.96 -5.76
N THR A 322 7.97 -20.14 -7.04
CA THR A 322 8.94 -20.09 -8.15
C THR A 322 9.61 -18.73 -8.24
N MET A 323 8.85 -17.64 -8.11
CA MET A 323 9.40 -16.30 -8.10
C MET A 323 10.05 -15.92 -6.78
N ASN A 324 9.94 -16.75 -5.76
CA ASN A 324 10.51 -16.53 -4.43
C ASN A 324 10.11 -15.15 -3.86
N LEU A 325 8.83 -14.79 -4.02
CA LEU A 325 8.29 -13.49 -3.62
C LEU A 325 8.21 -13.33 -2.11
N MET A 326 8.03 -14.44 -1.38
CA MET A 326 7.95 -14.45 0.07
C MET A 326 9.28 -14.91 0.67
N LYS A 327 9.77 -14.17 1.66
CA LYS A 327 11.07 -14.39 2.31
C LYS A 327 10.91 -14.67 3.79
N ASN A 328 11.71 -15.60 4.30
CA ASN A 328 11.80 -15.84 5.73
C ASN A 328 12.49 -14.67 6.43
N THR A 329 11.94 -14.27 7.55
CA THR A 329 12.46 -13.24 8.44
C THR A 329 12.02 -13.54 9.87
N SER A 330 12.35 -12.68 10.82
CA SER A 330 11.93 -12.80 12.22
C SER A 330 11.39 -11.46 12.72
N TYR A 331 10.59 -11.52 13.79
CA TYR A 331 10.16 -10.35 14.55
C TYR A 331 10.21 -10.66 16.04
N PRO A 332 10.69 -9.75 16.88
CA PRO A 332 10.68 -9.93 18.32
C PRO A 332 9.26 -10.23 18.83
N GLY A 333 9.10 -11.25 19.66
CA GLY A 333 7.82 -11.70 20.19
C GLY A 333 7.07 -12.74 19.35
N TRP A 334 7.34 -12.88 18.04
CA TRP A 334 6.71 -13.93 17.20
C TRP A 334 7.68 -15.04 16.77
N GLY A 335 8.99 -14.73 16.69
CA GLY A 335 9.95 -15.59 16.05
C GLY A 335 9.90 -15.49 14.52
N ASN A 336 10.08 -16.61 13.84
CA ASN A 336 10.18 -16.64 12.37
C ASN A 336 8.82 -16.50 11.68
N TYR A 337 8.79 -15.71 10.61
CA TYR A 337 7.63 -15.55 9.76
C TYR A 337 8.05 -15.29 8.31
N LYS A 338 7.11 -15.32 7.37
CA LYS A 338 7.34 -14.93 5.98
C LYS A 338 6.81 -13.52 5.73
N ARG A 339 7.61 -12.70 5.04
CA ARG A 339 7.18 -11.40 4.52
C ARG A 339 7.44 -11.31 3.02
N HIS A 340 6.82 -10.37 2.35
CA HIS A 340 7.17 -10.07 0.96
C HIS A 340 8.65 -9.71 0.84
N GLY A 341 9.26 -10.12 -0.26
CA GLY A 341 10.59 -9.69 -0.66
C GLY A 341 10.60 -8.26 -1.20
N PRO A 342 11.73 -7.83 -1.79
CA PRO A 342 11.82 -6.54 -2.45
C PRO A 342 10.74 -6.41 -3.54
N THR A 343 10.19 -5.22 -3.69
CA THR A 343 9.20 -4.90 -4.72
C THR A 343 9.78 -4.87 -6.14
N ALA A 344 11.11 -4.81 -6.25
CA ALA A 344 11.85 -4.89 -7.51
C ALA A 344 13.08 -5.79 -7.33
N LEU A 345 13.38 -6.58 -8.36
CA LEU A 345 14.57 -7.44 -8.41
C LEU A 345 15.60 -6.80 -9.33
N PHE A 346 16.79 -6.55 -8.79
CA PHE A 346 17.93 -6.00 -9.54
C PHE A 346 18.92 -7.12 -9.78
N ASN A 347 19.40 -7.26 -11.03
CA ASN A 347 20.43 -8.25 -11.38
C ASN A 347 21.82 -7.93 -10.80
N CYS A 348 22.07 -6.66 -10.47
CA CYS A 348 23.32 -6.17 -9.88
C CYS A 348 23.10 -5.49 -8.52
N GLY A 349 21.96 -5.65 -7.92
CA GLY A 349 21.59 -4.97 -6.68
C GLY A 349 21.84 -5.81 -5.44
N VAL A 350 21.93 -5.13 -4.33
CA VAL A 350 22.03 -5.75 -3.01
C VAL A 350 20.64 -5.69 -2.37
N ASN A 351 19.99 -6.83 -2.27
CA ASN A 351 18.73 -6.96 -1.57
C ASN A 351 19.02 -7.30 -0.09
N HIS A 352 18.85 -6.33 0.80
CA HIS A 352 19.07 -6.49 2.23
C HIS A 352 17.76 -6.68 2.98
N LEU A 353 17.25 -7.89 2.98
CA LEU A 353 16.06 -8.22 3.77
C LEU A 353 16.46 -8.47 5.23
N LYS A 354 16.55 -7.39 6.00
CA LYS A 354 16.74 -7.49 7.46
C LYS A 354 15.38 -7.53 8.18
N PRO A 355 15.32 -8.12 9.38
CA PRO A 355 14.13 -8.11 10.21
C PRO A 355 13.71 -6.69 10.59
N ALA A 356 12.47 -6.55 11.06
CA ALA A 356 12.02 -5.33 11.69
C ALA A 356 12.49 -5.32 13.16
N PRO A 357 13.04 -4.21 13.67
CA PRO A 357 13.53 -4.13 15.02
C PRO A 357 12.41 -3.96 16.04
N SER A 358 12.68 -4.28 17.30
CA SER A 358 11.94 -3.76 18.45
C SER A 358 12.15 -2.25 18.62
N GLY A 359 11.29 -1.62 19.45
CA GLY A 359 11.39 -0.18 19.69
C GLY A 359 12.69 0.19 20.39
N GLY A 360 13.46 1.09 19.78
CA GLY A 360 14.73 1.56 20.34
C GLY A 360 15.84 0.50 20.42
N GLU A 361 15.72 -0.62 19.71
CA GLU A 361 16.67 -1.75 19.74
C GLU A 361 18.13 -1.33 19.52
N HIS A 362 18.35 -0.39 18.61
CA HIS A 362 19.69 0.05 18.21
C HIS A 362 20.12 1.36 18.86
N SER A 363 19.44 1.81 19.94
CA SER A 363 19.70 3.11 20.55
C SER A 363 21.17 3.26 21.01
N GLU A 364 21.71 2.28 21.69
CA GLU A 364 23.09 2.32 22.20
C GLU A 364 24.13 2.32 21.06
N GLU A 365 23.91 1.50 20.03
CA GLU A 365 24.75 1.41 18.84
C GLU A 365 24.80 2.74 18.09
N ILE A 366 23.61 3.33 17.80
CA ILE A 366 23.48 4.60 17.07
C ILE A 366 24.14 5.75 17.87
N LEU A 367 23.95 5.81 19.19
CA LEU A 367 24.53 6.84 20.00
C LEU A 367 26.07 6.70 20.09
N SER A 368 26.58 5.48 20.13
CA SER A 368 28.04 5.22 20.10
C SER A 368 28.65 5.65 18.76
N GLU A 369 27.95 5.42 17.64
CA GLU A 369 28.36 5.88 16.30
C GLU A 369 28.39 7.42 16.20
N LEU A 370 27.53 8.11 16.95
CA LEU A 370 27.52 9.58 17.06
C LEU A 370 28.63 10.11 17.97
N GLY A 371 29.40 9.23 18.66
CA GLY A 371 30.53 9.56 19.51
C GLY A 371 30.18 9.78 20.98
N TYR A 372 28.96 9.43 21.42
CA TYR A 372 28.61 9.47 22.83
C TYR A 372 29.28 8.34 23.61
N THR A 373 29.77 8.67 24.80
CA THR A 373 30.40 7.70 25.69
C THR A 373 29.36 6.79 26.36
N THR A 374 29.78 5.63 26.86
CA THR A 374 28.90 4.70 27.57
C THR A 374 28.23 5.37 28.79
N ASP A 375 28.95 6.18 29.54
CA ASP A 375 28.42 6.88 30.73
C ASP A 375 27.33 7.90 30.32
N GLU A 376 27.50 8.60 29.20
CA GLU A 376 26.48 9.51 28.67
C GLU A 376 25.22 8.75 28.22
N ILE A 377 25.40 7.63 27.52
CA ILE A 377 24.30 6.79 27.05
C ILE A 377 23.49 6.22 28.23
N GLU A 378 24.16 5.71 29.26
CA GLU A 378 23.52 5.27 30.50
C GLU A 378 22.77 6.42 31.19
N GLY A 379 23.35 7.60 31.19
CA GLY A 379 22.73 8.82 31.70
C GLY A 379 21.45 9.18 30.90
N PHE A 380 21.45 9.05 29.59
CA PHE A 380 20.28 9.31 28.77
C PHE A 380 19.15 8.33 29.05
N VAL A 381 19.43 7.06 29.19
CA VAL A 381 18.45 6.03 29.54
C VAL A 381 17.87 6.32 30.93
N LYS A 382 18.73 6.57 31.93
CA LYS A 382 18.29 6.87 33.31
C LYS A 382 17.40 8.11 33.41
N ASN A 383 17.68 9.12 32.59
CA ASN A 383 16.94 10.38 32.60
C ASN A 383 15.75 10.39 31.63
N GLY A 384 15.41 9.26 30.99
CA GLY A 384 14.26 9.12 30.07
C GLY A 384 14.41 9.92 28.78
N VAL A 385 15.63 10.28 28.38
CA VAL A 385 15.94 10.87 27.08
C VAL A 385 15.93 9.80 26.01
N VAL A 386 16.48 8.63 26.31
CA VAL A 386 16.51 7.45 25.44
C VAL A 386 15.62 6.36 26.03
N TRP A 387 14.91 5.69 25.14
CA TRP A 387 13.99 4.60 25.49
C TRP A 387 14.23 3.38 24.60
N LYS A 388 14.06 2.20 25.15
CA LYS A 388 13.92 0.95 24.39
C LYS A 388 12.80 0.09 24.94
N GLU A 389 12.18 -0.67 24.04
CA GLU A 389 11.17 -1.65 24.38
C GLU A 389 11.79 -2.78 25.23
N LEU A 390 11.16 -3.10 26.34
CA LEU A 390 11.53 -4.28 27.14
C LEU A 390 10.76 -5.46 26.55
N LEU A 391 11.47 -6.41 25.98
CA LEU A 391 10.93 -7.66 25.40
C LEU A 391 10.76 -8.73 26.47
#